data_f37c0ab8c53eaf31dc7f9f2fc09276b1
#
_entry.id   f37c0ab8c53eaf31dc7f9f2fc09276b1
#
_cell.length_a   1.000
_cell.length_b   1.000
_cell.length_c   1.000
_cell.angle_alpha   90.00
_cell.angle_beta   90.00
_cell.angle_gamma   90.00
#
_symmetry.space_group_name_H-M   'P 1'
#
loop_
_entity.id
_entity.type
_entity.pdbx_description
1 polymer ?
#
loop_
_entity_poly.entity_id
_entity_poly.type
_entity_poly.pdbx_seq_one_letter_code
_entity_poly.pdbx_strand_id
1 'polypeptide(L)'
;MRLIKAALVAAALGAPAAAQVSMGAQDAEAAPNRRQQWRVPSGDAAAPSRAILFRPPGDGPFRLAIVAHATSQNVLRRAQMPQPEYQALAAWLVSRGFAVLVPERPGHGVTGGRYLEDQGGCDEADFAKAGRATADSIAAALDFMRRQPFVRPDGAIVVGHSAGGWGALALAARNPPGVAAIVAFAPGRGGHANDTPNRNCAPHTLTAAAAEFGKTARVPVTWLVAANDTYFAPPLSRQLADAFRAAGGKAELRVLPASGSEGHWLAETESGVKLAAPELERAVKER
;
A
#
# COMPACT_ATOMS: atom_id res chain seq x y z
N MET A 1 -43.09 -65.46 14.97
CA MET A 1 -41.85 -64.73 14.95
C MET A 1 -41.98 -63.54 14.02
N ARG A 2 -42.20 -62.33 14.56
CA ARG A 2 -42.36 -61.09 13.76
C ARG A 2 -41.00 -60.32 13.79
N LEU A 3 -40.41 -60.19 12.63
CA LEU A 3 -39.18 -59.39 12.44
C LEU A 3 -39.55 -57.91 12.38
N ILE A 4 -39.03 -57.14 13.35
CA ILE A 4 -39.10 -55.67 13.36
C ILE A 4 -37.92 -55.16 12.55
N LYS A 5 -38.19 -54.50 11.42
CA LYS A 5 -37.18 -53.75 10.63
C LYS A 5 -37.02 -52.39 11.27
N ALA A 6 -35.88 -52.14 11.84
CA ALA A 6 -35.46 -50.80 12.28
C ALA A 6 -34.99 -50.00 11.08
N ALA A 7 -35.63 -48.88 10.80
CA ALA A 7 -35.16 -47.89 9.80
C ALA A 7 -34.20 -46.90 10.47
N LEU A 8 -32.93 -46.91 10.03
CA LEU A 8 -32.00 -45.86 10.41
C LEU A 8 -32.29 -44.57 9.59
N VAL A 9 -32.69 -43.52 10.28
CA VAL A 9 -32.79 -42.18 9.69
C VAL A 9 -31.39 -41.52 9.85
N ALA A 10 -30.67 -41.37 8.77
CA ALA A 10 -29.42 -40.60 8.73
C ALA A 10 -29.75 -39.10 8.66
N ALA A 11 -29.57 -38.39 9.76
CA ALA A 11 -29.62 -36.93 9.77
C ALA A 11 -28.36 -36.37 9.10
N ALA A 12 -28.51 -35.80 7.91
CA ALA A 12 -27.46 -35.04 7.26
C ALA A 12 -27.28 -33.71 7.99
N LEU A 13 -26.20 -33.57 8.77
CA LEU A 13 -25.76 -32.32 9.34
C LEU A 13 -25.22 -31.49 8.19
N GLY A 14 -25.98 -30.54 7.67
CA GLY A 14 -25.51 -29.54 6.73
C GLY A 14 -24.45 -28.67 7.41
N ALA A 15 -23.24 -28.66 6.86
CA ALA A 15 -22.21 -27.71 7.29
C ALA A 15 -22.73 -26.27 7.11
N PRO A 16 -22.51 -25.35 8.07
CA PRO A 16 -22.93 -23.97 7.91
C PRO A 16 -22.21 -23.38 6.69
N ALA A 17 -22.96 -22.83 5.74
CA ALA A 17 -22.40 -22.09 4.63
C ALA A 17 -21.57 -20.92 5.21
N ALA A 18 -20.27 -20.90 4.94
CA ALA A 18 -19.44 -19.78 5.31
C ALA A 18 -20.05 -18.52 4.67
N ALA A 19 -20.40 -17.53 5.49
CA ALA A 19 -20.96 -16.27 5.02
C ALA A 19 -19.96 -15.66 4.02
N GLN A 20 -20.34 -15.54 2.75
CA GLN A 20 -19.50 -14.92 1.74
C GLN A 20 -19.30 -13.45 2.14
N VAL A 21 -18.04 -13.07 2.36
CA VAL A 21 -17.68 -11.68 2.65
C VAL A 21 -18.00 -10.83 1.43
N SER A 22 -18.97 -9.92 1.53
CA SER A 22 -19.30 -9.02 0.43
C SER A 22 -18.20 -8.00 0.20
N MET A 23 -17.77 -7.85 -1.06
CA MET A 23 -16.84 -6.80 -1.48
C MET A 23 -17.56 -5.49 -1.73
N GLY A 24 -16.86 -4.37 -1.62
CA GLY A 24 -17.40 -3.02 -1.78
C GLY A 24 -17.70 -2.32 -0.46
N ALA A 25 -18.69 -1.42 -0.48
CA ALA A 25 -19.09 -0.60 0.67
C ALA A 25 -19.63 -1.46 1.82
N GLN A 26 -19.22 -1.11 3.05
CA GLN A 26 -19.60 -1.83 4.28
C GLN A 26 -20.47 -0.98 5.21
N ASP A 27 -20.47 0.33 5.03
CA ASP A 27 -21.25 1.30 5.82
C ASP A 27 -21.74 2.47 4.96
N ALA A 28 -22.45 3.43 5.56
CA ALA A 28 -22.85 4.67 4.91
C ALA A 28 -21.66 5.64 4.80
N GLU A 29 -21.73 6.53 3.81
CA GLU A 29 -20.76 7.61 3.67
C GLU A 29 -20.86 8.62 4.82
N ALA A 30 -19.72 9.08 5.31
CA ALA A 30 -19.61 10.09 6.36
C ALA A 30 -18.73 11.27 5.92
N ALA A 31 -19.04 12.46 6.45
CA ALA A 31 -18.16 13.63 6.32
C ALA A 31 -16.90 13.46 7.20
N PRO A 32 -15.77 14.10 6.83
CA PRO A 32 -15.52 14.77 5.57
C PRO A 32 -15.17 13.80 4.42
N ASN A 33 -15.19 14.29 3.19
CA ASN A 33 -14.71 13.58 1.99
C ASN A 33 -15.45 12.27 1.69
N ARG A 34 -16.73 12.15 2.08
CA ARG A 34 -17.55 10.96 1.83
C ARG A 34 -16.83 9.66 2.29
N ARG A 35 -16.16 9.73 3.44
CA ARG A 35 -15.41 8.62 4.04
C ARG A 35 -16.32 7.40 4.22
N GLN A 36 -15.87 6.23 3.77
CA GLN A 36 -16.65 5.00 3.80
C GLN A 36 -15.76 3.79 4.03
N GLN A 37 -16.20 2.84 4.85
CA GLN A 37 -15.54 1.55 4.99
C GLN A 37 -15.82 0.67 3.78
N TRP A 38 -14.78 0.03 3.30
CA TRP A 38 -14.85 -0.89 2.15
C TRP A 38 -14.18 -2.21 2.46
N ARG A 39 -14.56 -3.24 1.70
CA ARG A 39 -13.79 -4.45 1.53
C ARG A 39 -13.35 -4.58 0.08
N VAL A 40 -12.08 -4.90 -0.10
CA VAL A 40 -11.51 -5.06 -1.44
C VAL A 40 -10.65 -6.32 -1.49
N PRO A 41 -10.49 -6.93 -2.66
CA PRO A 41 -9.53 -8.03 -2.84
C PRO A 41 -8.12 -7.62 -2.42
N SER A 42 -7.34 -8.59 -1.98
CA SER A 42 -5.95 -8.42 -1.58
C SER A 42 -5.06 -9.45 -2.29
N GLY A 43 -3.77 -9.49 -1.94
CA GLY A 43 -2.85 -10.56 -2.37
C GLY A 43 -3.15 -11.94 -1.77
N ASP A 44 -4.09 -12.02 -0.81
CA ASP A 44 -4.60 -13.25 -0.21
C ASP A 44 -6.12 -13.33 -0.40
N ALA A 45 -6.57 -14.27 -1.24
CA ALA A 45 -8.01 -14.46 -1.50
C ALA A 45 -8.81 -14.82 -0.23
N ALA A 46 -8.15 -15.42 0.78
CA ALA A 46 -8.77 -15.78 2.05
C ALA A 46 -8.88 -14.60 3.04
N ALA A 47 -8.14 -13.50 2.79
CA ALA A 47 -8.08 -12.33 3.67
C ALA A 47 -8.31 -11.02 2.87
N PRO A 48 -9.55 -10.75 2.42
CA PRO A 48 -9.85 -9.48 1.77
C PRO A 48 -9.52 -8.29 2.66
N SER A 49 -8.87 -7.28 2.11
CA SER A 49 -8.46 -6.08 2.82
C SER A 49 -9.66 -5.27 3.29
N ARG A 50 -9.68 -4.89 4.57
CA ARG A 50 -10.44 -3.72 4.98
C ARG A 50 -9.82 -2.49 4.33
N ALA A 51 -10.64 -1.53 3.97
CA ALA A 51 -10.16 -0.32 3.33
C ALA A 51 -11.00 0.89 3.74
N ILE A 52 -10.45 2.07 3.63
CA ILE A 52 -11.20 3.31 3.69
C ILE A 52 -11.19 3.93 2.31
N LEU A 53 -12.37 4.26 1.81
CA LEU A 53 -12.56 5.04 0.60
C LEU A 53 -12.95 6.46 0.97
N PHE A 54 -12.26 7.43 0.36
CA PHE A 54 -12.62 8.85 0.38
C PHE A 54 -12.97 9.28 -1.05
N ARG A 55 -13.99 10.13 -1.21
CA ARG A 55 -14.43 10.58 -2.53
C ARG A 55 -14.70 12.07 -2.56
N PRO A 56 -14.49 12.73 -3.74
CA PRO A 56 -15.00 14.07 -3.98
C PRO A 56 -16.53 14.11 -3.96
N PRO A 57 -17.13 15.29 -3.84
CA PRO A 57 -18.57 15.48 -4.11
C PRO A 57 -18.93 15.06 -5.54
N GLY A 58 -20.19 14.64 -5.76
CA GLY A 58 -20.72 14.21 -7.07
C GLY A 58 -20.57 12.71 -7.32
N ASP A 59 -20.91 12.29 -8.54
CA ASP A 59 -21.04 10.87 -8.92
C ASP A 59 -19.80 10.33 -9.65
N GLY A 60 -18.88 11.18 -10.05
CA GLY A 60 -17.70 10.81 -10.82
C GLY A 60 -17.95 10.76 -12.33
N PRO A 61 -17.17 9.98 -13.12
CA PRO A 61 -16.09 9.12 -12.66
C PRO A 61 -14.84 9.91 -12.26
N PHE A 62 -14.25 9.55 -11.13
CA PHE A 62 -13.06 10.17 -10.54
C PHE A 62 -11.78 9.44 -10.96
N ARG A 63 -10.66 10.15 -11.01
CA ARG A 63 -9.34 9.49 -11.01
C ARG A 63 -9.15 8.73 -9.72
N LEU A 64 -8.42 7.61 -9.76
CA LEU A 64 -8.19 6.77 -8.59
C LEU A 64 -6.80 7.04 -8.00
N ALA A 65 -6.73 7.12 -6.67
CA ALA A 65 -5.49 7.03 -5.91
C ALA A 65 -5.55 5.83 -4.96
N ILE A 66 -4.57 4.94 -5.01
CA ILE A 66 -4.37 3.90 -4.00
C ILE A 66 -3.26 4.35 -3.07
N VAL A 67 -3.53 4.40 -1.75
CA VAL A 67 -2.53 4.70 -0.73
C VAL A 67 -2.11 3.42 -0.03
N ALA A 68 -0.86 3.00 -0.27
CA ALA A 68 -0.28 1.80 0.34
C ALA A 68 0.49 2.17 1.60
N HIS A 69 0.05 1.67 2.75
CA HIS A 69 0.54 2.04 4.07
C HIS A 69 1.92 1.46 4.42
N ALA A 70 2.57 2.04 5.43
CA ALA A 70 3.77 1.51 6.08
C ALA A 70 3.50 0.16 6.79
N THR A 71 4.54 -0.50 7.29
CA THR A 71 4.41 -1.73 8.09
C THR A 71 5.42 -1.76 9.24
N SER A 72 5.19 -2.67 10.19
CA SER A 72 6.16 -3.03 11.22
C SER A 72 6.63 -4.47 11.02
N GLN A 73 7.92 -4.74 11.20
CA GLN A 73 8.44 -6.10 11.26
C GLN A 73 8.07 -6.81 12.56
N ASN A 74 7.76 -6.07 13.61
CA ASN A 74 7.30 -6.63 14.87
C ASN A 74 5.87 -7.17 14.73
N VAL A 75 5.70 -8.48 14.99
CA VAL A 75 4.42 -9.20 14.84
C VAL A 75 3.31 -8.59 15.69
N LEU A 76 3.60 -8.23 16.95
CA LEU A 76 2.59 -7.66 17.84
C LEU A 76 2.17 -6.26 17.41
N ARG A 77 3.15 -5.39 17.09
CA ARG A 77 2.85 -4.03 16.57
C ARG A 77 2.02 -4.11 15.29
N ARG A 78 2.34 -5.06 14.40
CA ARG A 78 1.60 -5.25 13.14
C ARG A 78 0.18 -5.75 13.37
N ALA A 79 -0.01 -6.74 14.26
CA ALA A 79 -1.33 -7.26 14.60
C ALA A 79 -2.22 -6.22 15.31
N GLN A 80 -1.63 -5.29 16.04
CA GLN A 80 -2.32 -4.21 16.77
C GLN A 80 -2.36 -2.90 15.99
N MET A 81 -1.91 -2.89 14.74
CA MET A 81 -1.88 -1.67 13.95
C MET A 81 -3.29 -1.13 13.76
N PRO A 82 -3.54 0.16 14.04
CA PRO A 82 -4.81 0.78 13.72
C PRO A 82 -5.01 0.79 12.21
N GLN A 83 -6.27 0.81 11.77
CA GLN A 83 -6.57 0.91 10.35
C GLN A 83 -5.92 2.17 9.76
N PRO A 84 -5.09 2.04 8.71
CA PRO A 84 -4.43 3.20 8.11
C PRO A 84 -5.45 4.09 7.41
N GLU A 85 -5.37 5.39 7.63
CA GLU A 85 -6.29 6.37 7.02
C GLU A 85 -5.60 7.42 6.16
N TYR A 86 -4.41 7.88 6.52
CA TYR A 86 -3.69 8.94 5.80
C TYR A 86 -4.57 10.17 5.52
N GLN A 87 -5.34 10.62 6.53
CA GLN A 87 -6.42 11.60 6.39
C GLN A 87 -5.99 12.89 5.68
N ALA A 88 -4.85 13.46 6.04
CA ALA A 88 -4.35 14.69 5.42
C ALA A 88 -3.99 14.48 3.94
N LEU A 89 -3.33 13.37 3.62
CA LEU A 89 -2.99 13.00 2.24
C LEU A 89 -4.23 12.68 1.42
N ALA A 90 -5.17 11.93 2.00
CA ALA A 90 -6.45 11.61 1.35
C ALA A 90 -7.26 12.88 1.07
N ALA A 91 -7.38 13.79 2.04
CA ALA A 91 -8.07 15.07 1.84
C ALA A 91 -7.40 15.92 0.74
N TRP A 92 -6.07 15.95 0.72
CA TRP A 92 -5.32 16.63 -0.33
C TRP A 92 -5.61 16.04 -1.71
N LEU A 93 -5.61 14.72 -1.86
CA LEU A 93 -5.92 14.04 -3.13
C LEU A 93 -7.39 14.20 -3.55
N VAL A 94 -8.33 14.11 -2.60
CA VAL A 94 -9.75 14.34 -2.85
C VAL A 94 -9.99 15.75 -3.38
N SER A 95 -9.32 16.77 -2.83
CA SER A 95 -9.43 18.16 -3.32
C SER A 95 -8.91 18.35 -4.76
N ARG A 96 -8.19 17.36 -5.32
CA ARG A 96 -7.73 17.30 -6.71
C ARG A 96 -8.55 16.33 -7.57
N GLY A 97 -9.71 15.93 -7.09
CA GLY A 97 -10.65 15.11 -7.84
C GLY A 97 -10.35 13.60 -7.85
N PHE A 98 -9.54 13.11 -6.91
CA PHE A 98 -9.30 11.68 -6.80
C PHE A 98 -10.28 10.99 -5.83
N ALA A 99 -10.80 9.84 -6.24
CA ALA A 99 -11.28 8.84 -5.29
C ALA A 99 -10.05 8.15 -4.67
N VAL A 100 -9.96 8.12 -3.35
CA VAL A 100 -8.76 7.66 -2.63
C VAL A 100 -9.10 6.43 -1.82
N LEU A 101 -8.46 5.30 -2.12
CA LEU A 101 -8.60 4.07 -1.35
C LEU A 101 -7.34 3.81 -0.53
N VAL A 102 -7.54 3.51 0.75
CA VAL A 102 -6.47 3.12 1.69
C VAL A 102 -6.73 1.70 2.17
N PRO A 103 -6.23 0.66 1.46
CA PRO A 103 -6.44 -0.73 1.87
C PRO A 103 -5.47 -1.11 3.00
N GLU A 104 -5.98 -1.75 4.05
CA GLU A 104 -5.19 -2.42 5.08
C GLU A 104 -4.80 -3.82 4.58
N ARG A 105 -3.52 -4.05 4.31
CA ARG A 105 -3.05 -5.28 3.67
C ARG A 105 -3.12 -6.50 4.60
N PRO A 106 -3.17 -7.74 4.06
CA PRO A 106 -3.15 -8.96 4.86
C PRO A 106 -1.98 -9.03 5.85
N GLY A 107 -2.22 -9.60 7.02
CA GLY A 107 -1.27 -9.69 8.12
C GLY A 107 -1.17 -8.44 8.98
N HIS A 108 -2.05 -7.42 8.75
CA HIS A 108 -2.10 -6.17 9.52
C HIS A 108 -3.46 -6.00 10.19
N GLY A 109 -3.44 -5.43 11.40
CA GLY A 109 -4.61 -5.00 12.15
C GLY A 109 -5.78 -5.97 12.08
N VAL A 110 -6.98 -5.43 11.85
CA VAL A 110 -8.23 -6.21 11.83
C VAL A 110 -8.44 -6.96 10.51
N THR A 111 -7.76 -6.59 9.42
CA THR A 111 -7.74 -7.40 8.20
C THR A 111 -7.22 -8.80 8.51
N GLY A 112 -6.20 -8.92 9.36
CA GLY A 112 -5.65 -10.22 9.75
C GLY A 112 -5.09 -11.01 8.55
N GLY A 113 -5.20 -12.34 8.60
CA GLY A 113 -4.65 -13.21 7.57
C GLY A 113 -3.13 -13.42 7.68
N ARG A 114 -2.55 -14.06 6.67
CA ARG A 114 -1.11 -14.29 6.63
C ARG A 114 -0.36 -12.99 6.31
N TYR A 115 0.79 -12.79 6.97
CA TYR A 115 1.72 -11.74 6.57
C TYR A 115 2.53 -12.21 5.35
N LEU A 116 2.09 -11.78 4.17
CA LEU A 116 2.71 -12.19 2.89
C LEU A 116 4.01 -11.45 2.60
N GLU A 117 4.20 -10.29 3.22
CA GLU A 117 5.29 -9.35 2.99
C GLU A 117 6.53 -9.64 3.85
N ASP A 118 6.63 -10.85 4.40
CA ASP A 118 7.77 -11.23 5.22
C ASP A 118 9.04 -11.26 4.38
N GLN A 119 9.99 -10.44 4.80
CA GLN A 119 11.31 -10.33 4.16
C GLN A 119 12.34 -11.32 4.73
N GLY A 120 12.00 -12.03 5.80
CA GLY A 120 12.95 -12.83 6.56
C GLY A 120 13.79 -12.00 7.54
N GLY A 121 14.80 -12.63 8.12
CA GLY A 121 15.79 -11.97 8.98
C GLY A 121 16.73 -11.05 8.21
N CYS A 122 17.56 -10.28 8.93
CA CYS A 122 18.52 -9.35 8.29
C CYS A 122 19.55 -10.05 7.40
N ASP A 123 20.02 -11.20 7.83
CA ASP A 123 21.09 -11.93 7.12
C ASP A 123 20.60 -12.59 5.82
N GLU A 124 19.32 -12.92 5.76
CA GLU A 124 18.68 -13.60 4.62
C GLU A 124 17.50 -12.78 4.05
N ALA A 125 17.57 -11.45 4.16
CA ALA A 125 16.47 -10.58 3.76
C ALA A 125 16.18 -10.65 2.26
N ASP A 126 14.96 -11.08 1.90
CA ASP A 126 14.43 -11.02 0.53
C ASP A 126 13.48 -9.83 0.37
N PHE A 127 14.06 -8.67 0.14
CA PHE A 127 13.31 -7.42 -0.05
C PHE A 127 12.56 -7.39 -1.38
N ALA A 128 13.03 -8.11 -2.38
CA ALA A 128 12.35 -8.19 -3.68
C ALA A 128 11.06 -9.00 -3.56
N LYS A 129 11.08 -10.16 -2.90
CA LYS A 129 9.88 -10.97 -2.59
C LYS A 129 8.87 -10.17 -1.78
N ALA A 130 9.33 -9.51 -0.69
CA ALA A 130 8.46 -8.72 0.16
C ALA A 130 7.80 -7.56 -0.61
N GLY A 131 8.55 -6.86 -1.46
CA GLY A 131 8.01 -5.81 -2.35
C GLY A 131 6.98 -6.35 -3.33
N ARG A 132 7.23 -7.50 -3.95
CA ARG A 132 6.29 -8.16 -4.88
C ARG A 132 4.98 -8.56 -4.17
N ALA A 133 5.05 -9.10 -2.95
CA ALA A 133 3.85 -9.43 -2.17
C ALA A 133 3.00 -8.19 -1.81
N THR A 134 3.66 -7.06 -1.47
CA THR A 134 2.98 -5.77 -1.29
C THR A 134 2.34 -5.31 -2.61
N ALA A 135 3.05 -5.44 -3.73
CA ALA A 135 2.55 -5.09 -5.06
C ALA A 135 1.33 -5.93 -5.47
N ASP A 136 1.26 -7.22 -5.10
CA ASP A 136 0.10 -8.08 -5.34
C ASP A 136 -1.16 -7.51 -4.66
N SER A 137 -1.04 -7.08 -3.41
CA SER A 137 -2.15 -6.48 -2.66
C SER A 137 -2.59 -5.14 -3.27
N ILE A 138 -1.64 -4.30 -3.71
CA ILE A 138 -1.95 -3.03 -4.38
C ILE A 138 -2.66 -3.30 -5.72
N ALA A 139 -2.16 -4.24 -6.51
CA ALA A 139 -2.72 -4.58 -7.81
C ALA A 139 -4.15 -5.13 -7.68
N ALA A 140 -4.41 -6.02 -6.72
CA ALA A 140 -5.74 -6.57 -6.49
C ALA A 140 -6.77 -5.48 -6.14
N ALA A 141 -6.41 -4.54 -5.27
CA ALA A 141 -7.24 -3.40 -4.92
C ALA A 141 -7.45 -2.44 -6.12
N LEU A 142 -6.40 -2.16 -6.88
CA LEU A 142 -6.44 -1.31 -8.08
C LEU A 142 -7.38 -1.90 -9.13
N ASP A 143 -7.26 -3.19 -9.44
CA ASP A 143 -8.08 -3.88 -10.44
C ASP A 143 -9.55 -3.94 -10.03
N PHE A 144 -9.83 -4.10 -8.74
CA PHE A 144 -11.19 -4.08 -8.22
C PHE A 144 -11.81 -2.67 -8.32
N MET A 145 -11.07 -1.63 -7.92
CA MET A 145 -11.56 -0.26 -7.93
C MET A 145 -11.80 0.27 -9.35
N ARG A 146 -10.97 -0.09 -10.31
CA ARG A 146 -11.14 0.33 -11.72
C ARG A 146 -12.42 -0.19 -12.37
N ARG A 147 -13.07 -1.19 -11.78
CA ARG A 147 -14.39 -1.70 -12.22
C ARG A 147 -15.57 -1.00 -11.55
N GLN A 148 -15.31 -0.07 -10.62
CA GLN A 148 -16.38 0.68 -9.97
C GLN A 148 -16.89 1.78 -10.90
N PRO A 149 -18.22 2.01 -11.00
CA PRO A 149 -18.80 2.95 -11.97
C PRO A 149 -18.37 4.41 -11.74
N PHE A 150 -17.97 4.75 -10.52
CA PHE A 150 -17.50 6.10 -10.16
C PHE A 150 -15.98 6.29 -10.33
N VAL A 151 -15.24 5.30 -10.85
CA VAL A 151 -13.79 5.35 -11.05
C VAL A 151 -13.46 5.35 -12.54
N ARG A 152 -12.56 6.24 -12.94
CA ARG A 152 -12.01 6.24 -14.30
C ARG A 152 -11.08 5.03 -14.47
N PRO A 153 -11.12 4.34 -15.63
CA PRO A 153 -10.29 3.16 -15.88
C PRO A 153 -8.79 3.50 -16.03
N ASP A 154 -8.47 4.75 -16.30
CA ASP A 154 -7.13 5.28 -16.59
C ASP A 154 -6.75 6.45 -15.67
N GLY A 155 -5.46 6.81 -15.70
CA GLY A 155 -4.94 7.95 -14.95
C GLY A 155 -4.86 7.71 -13.44
N ALA A 156 -4.90 6.47 -12.97
CA ALA A 156 -4.72 6.15 -11.57
C ALA A 156 -3.30 6.49 -11.10
N ILE A 157 -3.18 6.86 -9.82
CA ILE A 157 -1.88 6.99 -9.16
C ILE A 157 -1.78 6.02 -7.99
N VAL A 158 -0.56 5.58 -7.70
CA VAL A 158 -0.29 4.80 -6.48
C VAL A 158 0.65 5.61 -5.60
N VAL A 159 0.20 5.88 -4.38
CA VAL A 159 0.99 6.57 -3.37
C VAL A 159 1.37 5.56 -2.31
N GLY A 160 2.66 5.32 -2.12
CA GLY A 160 3.13 4.34 -1.14
C GLY A 160 4.00 5.00 -0.07
N HIS A 161 3.86 4.57 1.17
CA HIS A 161 4.69 5.01 2.29
C HIS A 161 5.51 3.83 2.84
N SER A 162 6.83 4.04 3.01
CA SER A 162 7.71 3.04 3.62
C SER A 162 7.64 1.69 2.88
N ALA A 163 7.21 0.62 3.54
CA ALA A 163 6.97 -0.69 2.93
C ALA A 163 5.91 -0.65 1.81
N GLY A 164 4.88 0.19 1.94
CA GLY A 164 3.92 0.44 0.87
C GLY A 164 4.56 1.14 -0.33
N GLY A 165 5.48 2.07 -0.08
CA GLY A 165 6.31 2.70 -1.10
C GLY A 165 7.22 1.69 -1.81
N TRP A 166 7.80 0.76 -1.04
CA TRP A 166 8.61 -0.33 -1.59
C TRP A 166 7.78 -1.24 -2.51
N GLY A 167 6.56 -1.59 -2.08
CA GLY A 167 5.61 -2.33 -2.93
C GLY A 167 5.16 -1.56 -4.16
N ALA A 168 5.04 -0.23 -4.07
CA ALA A 168 4.72 0.61 -5.23
C ALA A 168 5.87 0.62 -6.27
N LEU A 169 7.15 0.58 -5.83
CA LEU A 169 8.28 0.40 -6.75
C LEU A 169 8.25 -0.98 -7.42
N ALA A 170 7.94 -2.05 -6.67
CA ALA A 170 7.76 -3.38 -7.24
C ALA A 170 6.58 -3.44 -8.23
N LEU A 171 5.50 -2.70 -7.96
CA LEU A 171 4.38 -2.55 -8.88
C LEU A 171 4.78 -1.80 -10.15
N ALA A 172 5.60 -0.74 -10.04
CA ALA A 172 6.13 -0.02 -11.21
C ALA A 172 6.85 -0.96 -12.18
N ALA A 173 7.58 -1.95 -11.68
CA ALA A 173 8.26 -2.96 -12.48
C ALA A 173 7.31 -3.82 -13.34
N ARG A 174 6.03 -3.88 -12.99
CA ARG A 174 4.98 -4.61 -13.72
C ARG A 174 4.31 -3.76 -14.80
N ASN A 175 4.54 -2.45 -14.81
CA ASN A 175 3.89 -1.49 -15.71
C ASN A 175 2.35 -1.65 -15.74
N PRO A 176 1.66 -1.55 -14.59
CA PRO A 176 0.24 -1.86 -14.50
C PRO A 176 -0.57 -0.94 -15.43
N PRO A 177 -1.45 -1.50 -16.26
CA PRO A 177 -2.28 -0.70 -17.16
C PRO A 177 -3.08 0.37 -16.40
N GLY A 178 -3.19 1.57 -16.96
CA GLY A 178 -3.99 2.67 -16.40
C GLY A 178 -3.38 3.37 -15.18
N VAL A 179 -2.19 2.97 -14.72
CA VAL A 179 -1.43 3.70 -13.70
C VAL A 179 -0.54 4.73 -14.38
N ALA A 180 -0.80 6.01 -14.11
CA ALA A 180 -0.08 7.13 -14.70
C ALA A 180 1.20 7.49 -13.94
N ALA A 181 1.20 7.35 -12.61
CA ALA A 181 2.32 7.71 -11.77
C ALA A 181 2.38 6.93 -10.46
N ILE A 182 3.58 6.88 -9.89
CA ILE A 182 3.83 6.40 -8.54
C ILE A 182 4.47 7.55 -7.74
N VAL A 183 3.97 7.76 -6.52
CA VAL A 183 4.61 8.62 -5.51
C VAL A 183 5.02 7.74 -4.34
N ALA A 184 6.31 7.66 -4.07
CA ALA A 184 6.87 6.82 -3.03
C ALA A 184 7.47 7.68 -1.92
N PHE A 185 6.83 7.73 -0.76
CA PHE A 185 7.32 8.39 0.43
C PHE A 185 8.22 7.44 1.20
N ALA A 186 9.48 7.83 1.36
CA ALA A 186 10.50 7.08 2.11
C ALA A 186 10.43 5.56 1.87
N PRO A 187 10.40 5.09 0.60
CA PRO A 187 10.21 3.68 0.30
C PRO A 187 11.40 2.85 0.75
N GLY A 188 11.10 1.73 1.40
CA GLY A 188 12.14 0.81 1.85
C GLY A 188 11.59 -0.25 2.81
N ARG A 189 12.48 -1.16 3.21
CA ARG A 189 12.24 -2.20 4.21
C ARG A 189 13.48 -2.41 5.07
N GLY A 190 13.29 -2.93 6.28
CA GLY A 190 14.41 -3.20 7.20
C GLY A 190 15.02 -1.94 7.83
N GLY A 191 14.31 -0.82 7.82
CA GLY A 191 14.70 0.37 8.56
C GLY A 191 14.61 0.17 10.07
N HIS A 192 15.42 0.93 10.84
CA HIS A 192 15.55 0.78 12.30
C HIS A 192 15.85 -0.66 12.73
N ALA A 193 16.82 -1.30 12.08
CA ALA A 193 17.27 -2.62 12.50
C ALA A 193 17.62 -2.63 14.00
N ASN A 194 17.00 -3.55 14.75
CA ASN A 194 17.09 -3.60 16.21
C ASN A 194 16.64 -2.30 16.90
N ASP A 195 15.57 -1.67 16.40
CA ASP A 195 15.00 -0.40 16.88
C ASP A 195 16.03 0.76 16.95
N THR A 196 17.10 0.70 16.13
CA THR A 196 18.17 1.72 16.13
C THR A 196 18.02 2.66 14.93
N PRO A 197 17.89 4.00 15.16
CA PRO A 197 17.86 4.99 14.09
C PRO A 197 19.09 4.93 13.17
N ASN A 198 18.88 5.18 11.88
CA ASN A 198 19.91 5.13 10.83
C ASN A 198 20.58 3.75 10.64
N ARG A 199 20.04 2.72 11.26
CA ARG A 199 20.53 1.35 11.06
C ARG A 199 19.56 0.57 10.17
N ASN A 200 20.04 0.11 9.04
CA ASN A 200 19.26 -0.63 8.06
C ASN A 200 19.72 -2.10 7.98
N CYS A 201 18.74 -2.97 7.88
CA CYS A 201 18.92 -4.39 7.65
C CYS A 201 19.43 -4.60 6.22
N ALA A 202 20.56 -5.29 6.03
CA ALA A 202 21.12 -5.68 4.73
C ALA A 202 20.97 -4.60 3.63
N PRO A 203 21.55 -3.40 3.77
CA PRO A 203 21.31 -2.27 2.83
C PRO A 203 21.78 -2.60 1.41
N HIS A 204 22.79 -3.45 1.23
CA HIS A 204 23.25 -3.90 -0.07
C HIS A 204 22.19 -4.76 -0.79
N THR A 205 21.50 -5.65 -0.08
CA THR A 205 20.41 -6.46 -0.62
C THR A 205 19.20 -5.58 -0.98
N LEU A 206 18.91 -4.57 -0.14
CA LEU A 206 17.86 -3.60 -0.44
C LEU A 206 18.17 -2.82 -1.73
N THR A 207 19.44 -2.42 -1.91
CA THR A 207 19.91 -1.74 -3.12
C THR A 207 19.80 -2.63 -4.35
N ALA A 208 20.18 -3.91 -4.25
CA ALA A 208 20.05 -4.87 -5.33
C ALA A 208 18.57 -5.08 -5.73
N ALA A 209 17.67 -5.14 -4.76
CA ALA A 209 16.23 -5.24 -5.04
C ALA A 209 15.66 -3.97 -5.68
N ALA A 210 16.14 -2.77 -5.32
CA ALA A 210 15.79 -1.52 -6.02
C ALA A 210 16.21 -1.58 -7.49
N ALA A 211 17.43 -2.02 -7.77
CA ALA A 211 17.91 -2.21 -9.15
C ALA A 211 17.06 -3.26 -9.91
N GLU A 212 16.69 -4.37 -9.26
CA GLU A 212 15.81 -5.37 -9.86
C GLU A 212 14.49 -4.77 -10.34
N PHE A 213 13.82 -3.97 -9.49
CA PHE A 213 12.58 -3.29 -9.87
C PHE A 213 12.78 -2.27 -11.00
N GLY A 214 13.93 -1.58 -11.00
CA GLY A 214 14.25 -0.60 -12.05
C GLY A 214 14.38 -1.20 -13.45
N LYS A 215 14.76 -2.47 -13.58
CA LYS A 215 15.00 -3.13 -14.90
C LYS A 215 13.81 -3.00 -15.85
N THR A 216 12.61 -3.15 -15.35
CA THR A 216 11.39 -3.17 -16.17
C THR A 216 10.46 -1.98 -15.92
N ALA A 217 10.64 -1.21 -14.84
CA ALA A 217 9.78 -0.09 -14.50
C ALA A 217 9.82 1.01 -15.57
N ARG A 218 8.65 1.36 -16.12
CA ARG A 218 8.49 2.46 -17.10
C ARG A 218 7.50 3.51 -16.60
N VAL A 219 6.64 3.15 -15.64
CA VAL A 219 5.79 4.11 -14.91
C VAL A 219 6.70 5.07 -14.15
N PRO A 220 6.53 6.38 -14.31
CA PRO A 220 7.39 7.33 -13.62
C PRO A 220 7.12 7.34 -12.11
N VAL A 221 8.20 7.47 -11.35
CA VAL A 221 8.23 7.46 -9.89
C VAL A 221 8.71 8.81 -9.36
N THR A 222 7.91 9.45 -8.54
CA THR A 222 8.34 10.55 -7.67
C THR A 222 8.72 9.96 -6.31
N TRP A 223 10.00 10.02 -5.95
CA TRP A 223 10.55 9.45 -4.72
C TRP A 223 10.82 10.57 -3.72
N LEU A 224 10.09 10.59 -2.61
CA LEU A 224 10.15 11.65 -1.61
C LEU A 224 10.76 11.13 -0.30
N VAL A 225 11.71 11.86 0.26
CA VAL A 225 12.30 11.58 1.57
C VAL A 225 12.54 12.90 2.30
N ALA A 226 12.29 12.96 3.61
CA ALA A 226 12.64 14.13 4.41
C ALA A 226 14.11 14.10 4.83
N ALA A 227 14.71 15.29 5.02
CA ALA A 227 16.11 15.41 5.41
C ALA A 227 16.45 14.75 6.75
N ASN A 228 15.46 14.62 7.65
CA ASN A 228 15.58 13.99 8.95
C ASN A 228 14.92 12.60 9.03
N ASP A 229 14.71 11.92 7.91
CA ASP A 229 14.29 10.51 7.92
C ASP A 229 15.43 9.64 8.47
N THR A 230 15.17 8.91 9.56
CA THR A 230 16.16 8.02 10.18
C THR A 230 15.92 6.54 9.88
N TYR A 231 14.82 6.20 9.17
CA TYR A 231 14.56 4.85 8.66
C TYR A 231 15.27 4.59 7.34
N PHE A 232 15.11 5.50 6.38
CA PHE A 232 15.77 5.45 5.07
C PHE A 232 16.39 6.82 4.77
N ALA A 233 17.41 7.16 5.57
CA ALA A 233 18.08 8.45 5.51
C ALA A 233 18.45 8.84 4.08
N PRO A 234 18.52 10.14 3.76
CA PRO A 234 18.77 10.61 2.40
C PRO A 234 19.96 9.97 1.68
N PRO A 235 21.11 9.65 2.32
CA PRO A 235 22.18 8.94 1.65
C PRO A 235 21.78 7.56 1.14
N LEU A 236 21.08 6.76 1.96
CA LEU A 236 20.58 5.45 1.54
C LEU A 236 19.49 5.60 0.46
N SER A 237 18.54 6.52 0.66
CA SER A 237 17.50 6.79 -0.35
C SER A 237 18.08 7.20 -1.71
N ARG A 238 19.18 7.98 -1.74
CA ARG A 238 19.91 8.28 -2.99
C ARG A 238 20.48 7.01 -3.60
N GLN A 239 21.17 6.19 -2.82
CA GLN A 239 21.75 4.92 -3.29
C GLN A 239 20.67 4.00 -3.92
N LEU A 240 19.52 3.87 -3.27
CA LEU A 240 18.39 3.05 -3.76
C LEU A 240 17.82 3.62 -5.07
N ALA A 241 17.56 4.94 -5.12
CA ALA A 241 17.03 5.60 -6.30
C ALA A 241 18.02 5.59 -7.48
N ASP A 242 19.33 5.73 -7.20
CA ASP A 242 20.39 5.63 -8.22
C ASP A 242 20.46 4.20 -8.80
N ALA A 243 20.39 3.19 -7.96
CA ALA A 243 20.36 1.79 -8.39
C ALA A 243 19.13 1.48 -9.26
N PHE A 244 17.96 1.99 -8.85
CA PHE A 244 16.72 1.86 -9.63
C PHE A 244 16.85 2.53 -11.02
N ARG A 245 17.42 3.75 -11.08
CA ARG A 245 17.62 4.49 -12.33
C ARG A 245 18.68 3.87 -13.22
N ALA A 246 19.82 3.46 -12.64
CA ALA A 246 20.91 2.82 -13.37
C ALA A 246 20.45 1.53 -14.06
N ALA A 247 19.44 0.83 -13.49
CA ALA A 247 18.84 -0.33 -14.10
C ALA A 247 17.81 0.00 -15.21
N GLY A 248 17.46 1.28 -15.43
CA GLY A 248 16.54 1.73 -16.49
C GLY A 248 15.20 2.27 -15.99
N GLY A 249 14.96 2.27 -14.68
CA GLY A 249 13.74 2.80 -14.08
C GLY A 249 13.67 4.32 -14.12
N LYS A 250 12.45 4.86 -14.26
CA LYS A 250 12.21 6.31 -14.29
C LYS A 250 11.86 6.80 -12.88
N ALA A 251 12.83 7.31 -12.14
CA ALA A 251 12.60 7.85 -10.80
C ALA A 251 13.22 9.23 -10.62
N GLU A 252 12.49 10.13 -10.00
CA GLU A 252 12.95 11.44 -9.56
C GLU A 252 12.97 11.50 -8.03
N LEU A 253 14.17 11.55 -7.44
CA LEU A 253 14.32 11.66 -5.99
C LEU A 253 14.28 13.14 -5.57
N ARG A 254 13.44 13.46 -4.61
CA ARG A 254 13.36 14.74 -3.91
C ARG A 254 13.66 14.56 -2.43
N VAL A 255 14.67 15.24 -1.94
CA VAL A 255 14.94 15.36 -0.50
C VAL A 255 14.27 16.64 -0.04
N LEU A 256 13.22 16.48 0.74
CA LEU A 256 12.43 17.57 1.31
C LEU A 256 13.08 18.06 2.63
N PRO A 257 12.81 19.30 3.07
CA PRO A 257 13.23 19.76 4.38
C PRO A 257 12.81 18.80 5.51
N ALA A 258 13.38 18.97 6.70
CA ALA A 258 13.02 18.19 7.87
C ALA A 258 11.52 18.33 8.20
N SER A 259 10.88 17.24 8.60
CA SER A 259 9.46 17.17 8.94
C SER A 259 9.29 16.57 10.32
N GLY A 260 8.75 17.35 11.26
CA GLY A 260 8.57 16.89 12.63
C GLY A 260 9.87 16.44 13.30
N SER A 261 9.75 15.59 14.32
CA SER A 261 10.90 14.99 15.01
C SER A 261 11.50 13.80 14.25
N GLU A 262 10.71 13.15 13.38
CA GLU A 262 11.09 12.01 12.55
C GLU A 262 10.46 12.19 11.16
N GLY A 263 11.31 12.37 10.16
CA GLY A 263 10.90 12.65 8.80
C GLY A 263 10.22 11.48 8.08
N HIS A 264 10.35 10.26 8.62
CA HIS A 264 9.74 9.08 8.03
C HIS A 264 8.22 9.19 7.91
N TRP A 265 7.58 9.89 8.85
CA TRP A 265 6.12 10.05 8.90
C TRP A 265 5.56 11.18 8.02
N LEU A 266 6.36 11.67 7.09
CA LEU A 266 6.02 12.76 6.16
C LEU A 266 4.65 12.57 5.49
N ALA A 267 4.29 11.35 5.09
CA ALA A 267 3.02 11.04 4.41
C ALA A 267 1.79 11.05 5.35
N GLU A 268 1.99 10.92 6.66
CA GLU A 268 0.93 10.72 7.64
C GLU A 268 0.50 12.00 8.34
N THR A 269 1.35 13.04 8.32
CA THR A 269 1.11 14.30 9.03
C THR A 269 0.63 15.40 8.11
N GLU A 270 -0.20 16.32 8.61
CA GLU A 270 -0.67 17.48 7.85
C GLU A 270 0.49 18.37 7.41
N SER A 271 1.45 18.64 8.31
CA SER A 271 2.64 19.42 8.00
C SER A 271 3.52 18.76 6.93
N GLY A 272 3.67 17.43 6.99
CA GLY A 272 4.41 16.68 6.00
C GLY A 272 3.75 16.69 4.62
N VAL A 273 2.44 16.52 4.55
CA VAL A 273 1.68 16.63 3.30
C VAL A 273 1.76 18.05 2.71
N LYS A 274 1.67 19.09 3.52
CA LYS A 274 1.89 20.48 3.07
C LYS A 274 3.29 20.68 2.51
N LEU A 275 4.30 20.12 3.16
CA LEU A 275 5.69 20.17 2.69
C LEU A 275 5.88 19.45 1.37
N ALA A 276 5.23 18.30 1.18
CA ALA A 276 5.29 17.49 -0.04
C ALA A 276 4.38 18.01 -1.18
N ALA A 277 3.44 18.91 -0.90
CA ALA A 277 2.42 19.35 -1.84
C ALA A 277 2.97 19.83 -3.20
N PRO A 278 4.07 20.59 -3.31
CA PRO A 278 4.62 20.98 -4.61
C PRO A 278 5.02 19.78 -5.48
N GLU A 279 5.60 18.75 -4.88
CA GLU A 279 6.03 17.53 -5.58
C GLU A 279 4.82 16.64 -5.93
N LEU A 280 3.84 16.56 -5.03
CA LEU A 280 2.57 15.89 -5.29
C LEU A 280 1.84 16.54 -6.46
N GLU A 281 1.74 17.89 -6.49
CA GLU A 281 1.12 18.65 -7.62
C GLU A 281 1.79 18.31 -8.94
N ARG A 282 3.13 18.25 -8.95
CA ARG A 282 3.89 17.90 -10.14
C ARG A 282 3.55 16.48 -10.60
N ALA A 283 3.58 15.51 -9.68
CA ALA A 283 3.29 14.12 -9.98
C ALA A 283 1.86 13.88 -10.51
N VAL A 284 0.86 14.65 -10.07
CA VAL A 284 -0.55 14.47 -10.50
C VAL A 284 -0.95 15.29 -11.72
N LYS A 285 -0.23 16.38 -12.04
CA LYS A 285 -0.53 17.27 -13.19
C LYS A 285 0.07 16.79 -14.51
N GLU A 286 1.22 16.17 -14.47
CA GLU A 286 1.99 15.78 -15.66
C GLU A 286 1.36 14.61 -16.46
N ARG A 287 0.04 14.28 -16.21
CA ARG A 287 -0.50 13.02 -16.77
C ARG A 287 -1.97 13.02 -17.05
#